data_5ac5e28126187027fca77e0e38b629ec
#
_entry.id   5ac5e28126187027fca77e0e38b629ec
#
_cell.length_a   1.000
_cell.length_b   1.000
_cell.length_c   1.000
_cell.angle_alpha   90.00
_cell.angle_beta   90.00
_cell.angle_gamma   90.00
#
_symmetry.space_group_name_H-M   'P 1'
#
loop_
_entity.id
_entity.type
_entity.pdbx_description
1 polymer ?
#
loop_
_entity_poly.entity_id
_entity_poly.type
_entity_poly.pdbx_seq_one_letter_code
_entity_poly.pdbx_strand_id
1 'polypeptide(L)'
;MAFRAVLDAANRVSAERGPTNAALGRNASGAAARDDRFRSFRRASDDALDAVRRIGPFGTSLAALEERLAAARREVDRLLDRPRAEREPEAVERAIEAMFSAYDAAQPLLDTAMTALLADDPQLVGHAMVARMLGEMRDYAGRLGSHLVIAIAQMQPPRPAQQAAFEQTRGRVLQLWPLIGQQASSSREPAIVEAGRAVERDFIQGGMALIDATLARLRNGDFDLTPESFTRDIVPHFVAIERLRDAFVDSTIRQLDAGRQGAQRALVLASLATLLALAVELLLLLAGRQL
;
A
#
# COMPACT_ATOMS: atom_id res chain seq x y z
N MET A 1 13.15 6.60 6.20
CA MET A 1 13.26 5.92 4.90
C MET A 1 12.69 4.50 4.93
N ALA A 2 12.90 3.72 6.00
CA ALA A 2 12.39 2.35 6.12
C ALA A 2 10.86 2.24 5.98
N PHE A 3 10.09 3.10 6.68
CA PHE A 3 8.63 3.11 6.62
C PHE A 3 8.09 3.27 5.18
N ARG A 4 8.66 4.20 4.39
CA ARG A 4 8.28 4.39 2.98
C ARG A 4 8.53 3.12 2.15
N ALA A 5 9.70 2.52 2.29
CA ALA A 5 10.06 1.34 1.51
C ALA A 5 9.16 0.13 1.84
N VAL A 6 8.85 -0.07 3.12
CA VAL A 6 7.95 -1.14 3.55
C VAL A 6 6.53 -0.90 3.06
N LEU A 7 6.03 0.34 3.14
CA LEU A 7 4.70 0.70 2.65
C LEU A 7 4.60 0.53 1.13
N ASP A 8 5.66 0.89 0.37
CA ASP A 8 5.70 0.66 -1.07
C ASP A 8 5.74 -0.83 -1.41
N ALA A 9 6.55 -1.63 -0.71
CA ALA A 9 6.61 -3.08 -0.91
C ALA A 9 5.24 -3.74 -0.66
N ALA A 10 4.56 -3.42 0.45
CA ALA A 10 3.21 -3.91 0.73
C ALA A 10 2.23 -3.52 -0.38
N ASN A 11 2.29 -2.26 -0.87
CA ASN A 11 1.45 -1.82 -1.97
C ASN A 11 1.74 -2.57 -3.28
N ARG A 12 3.02 -2.84 -3.61
CA ARG A 12 3.40 -3.62 -4.81
C ARG A 12 2.86 -5.05 -4.74
N VAL A 13 3.00 -5.72 -3.59
CA VAL A 13 2.41 -7.04 -3.35
C VAL A 13 0.89 -7.02 -3.56
N SER A 14 0.20 -6.02 -3.01
CA SER A 14 -1.23 -5.83 -3.22
C SER A 14 -1.59 -5.59 -4.69
N ALA A 15 -0.82 -4.77 -5.40
CA ALA A 15 -1.08 -4.40 -6.79
C ALA A 15 -0.87 -5.56 -7.78
N GLU A 16 -0.05 -6.56 -7.44
CA GLU A 16 0.19 -7.76 -8.24
C GLU A 16 -1.09 -8.56 -8.51
N ARG A 17 -2.12 -8.40 -7.65
CA ARG A 17 -3.42 -9.08 -7.83
C ARG A 17 -4.15 -8.67 -9.12
N GLY A 18 -4.07 -7.41 -9.53
CA GLY A 18 -4.77 -6.93 -10.72
C GLY A 18 -4.38 -7.73 -11.98
N PRO A 19 -3.10 -7.75 -12.38
CA PRO A 19 -2.63 -8.58 -13.48
C PRO A 19 -2.84 -10.08 -13.26
N THR A 20 -2.74 -10.57 -12.03
CA THR A 20 -3.01 -11.97 -11.68
C THR A 20 -4.47 -12.33 -11.96
N ASN A 21 -5.42 -11.52 -11.53
CA ASN A 21 -6.85 -11.71 -11.78
C ASN A 21 -7.15 -11.70 -13.29
N ALA A 22 -6.55 -10.76 -14.05
CA ALA A 22 -6.70 -10.74 -15.50
C ALA A 22 -6.14 -12.01 -16.15
N ALA A 23 -4.96 -12.48 -15.74
CA ALA A 23 -4.33 -13.69 -16.27
C ALA A 23 -5.16 -14.94 -15.96
N LEU A 24 -5.70 -15.07 -14.74
CA LEU A 24 -6.57 -16.19 -14.35
C LEU A 24 -7.88 -16.22 -15.15
N GLY A 25 -8.37 -15.05 -15.59
CA GLY A 25 -9.59 -14.96 -16.42
C GLY A 25 -9.37 -15.19 -17.91
N ARG A 26 -8.15 -15.16 -18.43
CA ARG A 26 -7.86 -15.33 -19.86
C ARG A 26 -8.06 -16.75 -20.34
N ASN A 27 -8.51 -16.87 -21.59
CA ASN A 27 -8.56 -18.17 -22.29
C ASN A 27 -7.18 -18.49 -22.91
N ALA A 28 -6.15 -18.56 -22.04
CA ALA A 28 -4.76 -18.82 -22.41
C ALA A 28 -4.10 -19.65 -21.30
N SER A 29 -3.04 -20.38 -21.62
CA SER A 29 -2.26 -21.17 -20.67
C SER A 29 -0.76 -20.96 -20.87
N GLY A 30 0.04 -21.39 -19.91
CA GLY A 30 1.49 -21.32 -19.96
C GLY A 30 2.01 -19.89 -20.14
N ALA A 31 2.96 -19.70 -21.05
CA ALA A 31 3.58 -18.42 -21.31
C ALA A 31 2.62 -17.35 -21.85
N ALA A 32 1.59 -17.75 -22.62
CA ALA A 32 0.59 -16.84 -23.17
C ALA A 32 -0.32 -16.23 -22.09
N ALA A 33 -0.57 -16.94 -20.99
CA ALA A 33 -1.31 -16.41 -19.86
C ALA A 33 -0.50 -15.38 -19.05
N ARG A 34 0.82 -15.49 -19.08
CA ARG A 34 1.79 -14.65 -18.34
C ARG A 34 2.34 -13.55 -19.24
N ASP A 35 1.53 -12.55 -19.54
CA ASP A 35 1.94 -11.41 -20.38
C ASP A 35 3.00 -10.50 -19.71
N ASP A 36 3.44 -9.47 -20.42
CA ASP A 36 4.46 -8.53 -19.93
C ASP A 36 3.97 -7.74 -18.71
N ARG A 37 2.67 -7.42 -18.66
CA ARG A 37 2.08 -6.72 -17.51
C ARG A 37 2.12 -7.61 -16.26
N PHE A 38 1.72 -8.87 -16.38
CA PHE A 38 1.80 -9.83 -15.28
C PHE A 38 3.23 -9.97 -14.75
N ARG A 39 4.20 -10.16 -15.67
CA ARG A 39 5.62 -10.28 -15.30
C ARG A 39 6.20 -8.98 -14.70
N SER A 40 5.80 -7.81 -15.20
CA SER A 40 6.31 -6.52 -14.70
C SER A 40 5.85 -6.23 -13.28
N PHE A 41 4.62 -6.58 -12.93
CA PHE A 41 4.13 -6.38 -11.56
C PHE A 41 4.81 -7.33 -10.56
N ARG A 42 5.08 -8.58 -10.93
CA ARG A 42 5.87 -9.50 -10.09
C ARG A 42 7.28 -8.96 -9.86
N ARG A 43 7.97 -8.51 -10.92
CA ARG A 43 9.29 -7.87 -10.78
C ARG A 43 9.23 -6.65 -9.88
N ALA A 44 8.23 -5.79 -10.04
CA ALA A 44 8.09 -4.60 -9.18
C ALA A 44 7.91 -4.96 -7.69
N SER A 45 7.20 -6.06 -7.38
CA SER A 45 7.11 -6.56 -6.02
C SER A 45 8.46 -7.09 -5.52
N ASP A 46 9.17 -7.85 -6.33
CA ASP A 46 10.50 -8.40 -5.98
C ASP A 46 11.52 -7.28 -5.75
N ASP A 47 11.58 -6.28 -6.65
CA ASP A 47 12.47 -5.12 -6.51
C ASP A 47 12.19 -4.32 -5.24
N ALA A 48 10.90 -4.17 -4.88
CA ALA A 48 10.50 -3.47 -3.65
C ALA A 48 10.88 -4.25 -2.39
N LEU A 49 10.69 -5.59 -2.37
CA LEU A 49 11.13 -6.45 -1.27
C LEU A 49 12.66 -6.45 -1.12
N ASP A 50 13.40 -6.47 -2.23
CA ASP A 50 14.85 -6.32 -2.23
C ASP A 50 15.30 -4.96 -1.68
N ALA A 51 14.57 -3.90 -1.97
CA ALA A 51 14.84 -2.59 -1.38
C ALA A 51 14.65 -2.59 0.13
N VAL A 52 13.58 -3.23 0.65
CA VAL A 52 13.35 -3.40 2.08
C VAL A 52 14.49 -4.21 2.73
N ARG A 53 14.92 -5.30 2.11
CA ARG A 53 16.04 -6.15 2.61
C ARG A 53 17.34 -5.37 2.78
N ARG A 54 17.61 -4.41 1.87
CA ARG A 54 18.82 -3.56 1.92
C ARG A 54 18.79 -2.49 3.02
N ILE A 55 17.61 -2.07 3.46
CA ILE A 55 17.46 -0.94 4.40
C ILE A 55 17.65 -1.36 5.86
N GLY A 56 17.31 -2.60 6.21
CA GLY A 56 17.45 -2.99 7.60
C GLY A 56 17.06 -4.43 7.94
N PRO A 57 17.36 -4.84 9.17
CA PRO A 57 17.08 -6.20 9.65
C PRO A 57 15.60 -6.32 10.05
N PHE A 58 14.74 -6.54 9.08
CA PHE A 58 13.31 -6.84 9.34
C PHE A 58 13.06 -8.32 9.69
N GLY A 59 14.12 -9.13 9.71
CA GLY A 59 14.15 -10.49 10.25
C GLY A 59 13.03 -11.39 9.74
N THR A 60 12.34 -12.01 10.69
CA THR A 60 11.30 -13.01 10.42
C THR A 60 10.06 -12.43 9.70
N SER A 61 9.74 -11.15 9.90
CA SER A 61 8.55 -10.53 9.28
C SER A 61 8.69 -10.41 7.77
N LEU A 62 9.88 -10.03 7.27
CA LEU A 62 10.14 -9.98 5.82
C LEU A 62 10.14 -11.40 5.23
N ALA A 63 10.81 -12.35 5.89
CA ALA A 63 10.85 -13.74 5.43
C ALA A 63 9.43 -14.37 5.36
N ALA A 64 8.57 -14.09 6.34
CA ALA A 64 7.20 -14.57 6.36
C ALA A 64 6.37 -14.00 5.19
N LEU A 65 6.54 -12.70 4.87
CA LEU A 65 5.91 -12.08 3.70
C LEU A 65 6.38 -12.74 2.39
N GLU A 66 7.69 -12.92 2.22
CA GLU A 66 8.28 -13.54 1.03
C GLU A 66 7.80 -14.98 0.84
N GLU A 67 7.74 -15.75 1.92
CA GLU A 67 7.23 -17.12 1.89
C GLU A 67 5.75 -17.17 1.47
N ARG A 68 4.90 -16.29 2.05
CA ARG A 68 3.48 -16.21 1.72
C ARG A 68 3.27 -15.79 0.27
N LEU A 69 4.01 -14.78 -0.21
CA LEU A 69 3.94 -14.34 -1.60
C LEU A 69 4.39 -15.44 -2.56
N ALA A 70 5.48 -16.13 -2.26
CA ALA A 70 5.96 -17.26 -3.07
C ALA A 70 4.96 -18.41 -3.10
N ALA A 71 4.30 -18.72 -1.97
CA ALA A 71 3.24 -19.72 -1.92
C ALA A 71 2.04 -19.33 -2.78
N ALA A 72 1.56 -18.09 -2.67
CA ALA A 72 0.46 -17.58 -3.48
C ALA A 72 0.78 -17.61 -4.98
N ARG A 73 1.99 -17.19 -5.37
CA ARG A 73 2.45 -17.26 -6.77
C ARG A 73 2.49 -18.69 -7.31
N ARG A 74 2.91 -19.67 -6.50
CA ARG A 74 2.89 -21.09 -6.91
C ARG A 74 1.47 -21.60 -7.18
N GLU A 75 0.48 -21.21 -6.37
CA GLU A 75 -0.92 -21.54 -6.63
C GLU A 75 -1.40 -20.95 -7.95
N VAL A 76 -1.14 -19.66 -8.17
CA VAL A 76 -1.47 -18.96 -9.42
C VAL A 76 -0.80 -19.64 -10.62
N ASP A 77 0.50 -19.95 -10.52
CA ASP A 77 1.26 -20.51 -11.63
C ASP A 77 0.74 -21.91 -12.04
N ARG A 78 0.39 -22.76 -11.07
CA ARG A 78 -0.25 -24.08 -11.34
C ARG A 78 -1.55 -23.94 -12.11
N LEU A 79 -2.36 -22.93 -11.82
CA LEU A 79 -3.60 -22.66 -12.53
C LEU A 79 -3.34 -22.11 -13.94
N LEU A 80 -2.35 -21.21 -14.09
CA LEU A 80 -2.00 -20.63 -15.38
C LEU A 80 -1.38 -21.64 -16.35
N ASP A 81 -0.83 -22.75 -15.86
CA ASP A 81 -0.33 -23.84 -16.72
C ASP A 81 -1.45 -24.66 -17.37
N ARG A 82 -2.69 -24.53 -16.87
CA ARG A 82 -3.88 -25.20 -17.42
C ARG A 82 -4.70 -24.25 -18.30
N PRO A 83 -5.38 -24.75 -19.32
CA PRO A 83 -6.41 -23.98 -20.04
C PRO A 83 -7.49 -23.50 -19.06
N ARG A 84 -8.10 -22.34 -19.35
CA ARG A 84 -9.13 -21.75 -18.46
C ARG A 84 -10.27 -22.74 -18.14
N ALA A 85 -10.70 -23.50 -19.14
CA ALA A 85 -11.79 -24.46 -18.98
C ALA A 85 -11.49 -25.62 -17.99
N GLU A 86 -10.20 -25.85 -17.69
CA GLU A 86 -9.74 -26.87 -16.74
C GLU A 86 -9.41 -26.29 -15.35
N ARG A 87 -9.57 -24.97 -15.17
CA ARG A 87 -9.34 -24.30 -13.88
C ARG A 87 -10.61 -24.43 -13.03
N GLU A 88 -10.52 -25.22 -11.98
CA GLU A 88 -11.62 -25.35 -11.03
C GLU A 88 -11.92 -23.98 -10.37
N PRO A 89 -13.19 -23.52 -10.33
CA PRO A 89 -13.59 -22.23 -9.77
C PRO A 89 -13.09 -22.02 -8.34
N GLU A 90 -13.19 -23.04 -7.50
CA GLU A 90 -12.73 -22.99 -6.10
C GLU A 90 -11.21 -22.90 -5.98
N ALA A 91 -10.46 -23.45 -6.93
CA ALA A 91 -9.00 -23.31 -6.96
C ALA A 91 -8.59 -21.91 -7.37
N VAL A 92 -9.31 -21.27 -8.30
CA VAL A 92 -9.10 -19.86 -8.66
C VAL A 92 -9.38 -18.95 -7.46
N GLU A 93 -10.48 -19.19 -6.75
CA GLU A 93 -10.83 -18.43 -5.54
C GLU A 93 -9.74 -18.56 -4.47
N ARG A 94 -9.29 -19.79 -4.16
CA ARG A 94 -8.19 -20.01 -3.19
C ARG A 94 -6.90 -19.32 -3.61
N ALA A 95 -6.55 -19.30 -4.88
CA ALA A 95 -5.36 -18.61 -5.37
C ALA A 95 -5.45 -17.09 -5.18
N ILE A 96 -6.64 -16.50 -5.39
CA ILE A 96 -6.89 -15.07 -5.13
C ILE A 96 -6.82 -14.77 -3.62
N GLU A 97 -7.41 -15.62 -2.77
CA GLU A 97 -7.33 -15.49 -1.31
C GLU A 97 -5.90 -15.65 -0.78
N ALA A 98 -5.11 -16.52 -1.38
CA ALA A 98 -3.69 -16.63 -1.06
C ALA A 98 -2.93 -15.32 -1.34
N MET A 99 -3.29 -14.58 -2.40
CA MET A 99 -2.75 -13.25 -2.66
C MET A 99 -3.21 -12.21 -1.62
N PHE A 100 -4.41 -12.34 -1.03
CA PHE A 100 -4.82 -11.51 0.11
C PHE A 100 -3.94 -11.81 1.33
N SER A 101 -3.74 -13.09 1.63
CA SER A 101 -2.90 -13.53 2.74
C SER A 101 -1.44 -13.07 2.60
N ALA A 102 -0.93 -12.96 1.37
CA ALA A 102 0.40 -12.41 1.12
C ALA A 102 0.50 -10.93 1.54
N TYR A 103 -0.52 -10.11 1.25
CA TYR A 103 -0.56 -8.73 1.76
C TYR A 103 -0.72 -8.68 3.29
N ASP A 104 -1.57 -9.54 3.86
CA ASP A 104 -1.79 -9.58 5.31
C ASP A 104 -0.48 -9.91 6.07
N ALA A 105 0.40 -10.71 5.47
CA ALA A 105 1.73 -11.00 6.01
C ALA A 105 2.69 -9.79 6.02
N ALA A 106 2.36 -8.70 5.32
CA ALA A 106 3.13 -7.46 5.40
C ALA A 106 2.81 -6.63 6.66
N GLN A 107 1.70 -6.91 7.38
CA GLN A 107 1.28 -6.10 8.53
C GLN A 107 2.33 -6.04 9.66
N PRO A 108 2.94 -7.15 10.11
CA PRO A 108 3.99 -7.08 11.13
C PRO A 108 5.23 -6.29 10.68
N LEU A 109 5.54 -6.32 9.38
CA LEU A 109 6.62 -5.55 8.81
C LEU A 109 6.31 -4.04 8.84
N LEU A 110 5.08 -3.66 8.48
CA LEU A 110 4.57 -2.28 8.60
C LEU A 110 4.58 -1.80 10.03
N ASP A 111 4.17 -2.63 11.01
CA ASP A 111 4.20 -2.31 12.44
C ASP A 111 5.63 -2.02 12.92
N THR A 112 6.58 -2.85 12.54
CA THR A 112 7.99 -2.67 12.87
C THR A 112 8.55 -1.37 12.29
N ALA A 113 8.27 -1.10 11.01
CA ALA A 113 8.74 0.12 10.36
C ALA A 113 8.08 1.40 10.93
N MET A 114 6.80 1.32 11.29
CA MET A 114 6.08 2.40 11.97
C MET A 114 6.67 2.67 13.35
N THR A 115 6.88 1.63 14.16
CA THR A 115 7.47 1.76 15.50
C THR A 115 8.85 2.41 15.45
N ALA A 116 9.69 2.00 14.50
CA ALA A 116 11.00 2.61 14.30
C ALA A 116 10.91 4.10 13.92
N LEU A 117 9.98 4.47 13.02
CA LEU A 117 9.74 5.87 12.64
C LEU A 117 9.32 6.72 13.85
N LEU A 118 8.40 6.21 14.68
CA LEU A 118 7.88 6.94 15.84
C LEU A 118 8.87 7.03 16.99
N ALA A 119 9.83 6.10 17.08
CA ALA A 119 10.95 6.21 18.02
C ALA A 119 11.90 7.34 17.63
N ASP A 120 12.07 7.61 16.32
CA ASP A 120 12.89 8.73 15.83
C ASP A 120 12.19 10.08 16.06
N ASP A 121 10.88 10.19 15.79
CA ASP A 121 10.10 11.41 15.97
C ASP A 121 8.61 11.12 16.24
N PRO A 122 8.14 11.18 17.51
CA PRO A 122 6.75 10.93 17.87
C PRO A 122 5.74 11.91 17.23
N GLN A 123 6.16 13.08 16.76
CA GLN A 123 5.26 14.06 16.14
C GLN A 123 4.76 13.60 14.75
N LEU A 124 5.44 12.63 14.14
CA LEU A 124 5.08 12.08 12.83
C LEU A 124 3.91 11.09 12.88
N VAL A 125 3.42 10.74 14.07
CA VAL A 125 2.38 9.70 14.25
C VAL A 125 1.14 9.94 13.38
N GLY A 126 0.66 11.17 13.30
CA GLY A 126 -0.56 11.51 12.55
C GLY A 126 -0.43 11.19 11.06
N HIS A 127 0.58 11.76 10.40
CA HIS A 127 0.80 11.55 8.97
C HIS A 127 1.15 10.09 8.62
N ALA A 128 2.02 9.46 9.42
CA ALA A 128 2.40 8.07 9.20
C ALA A 128 1.22 7.10 9.36
N MET A 129 0.34 7.33 10.35
CA MET A 129 -0.86 6.54 10.55
C MET A 129 -1.83 6.69 9.36
N VAL A 130 -2.05 7.91 8.87
CA VAL A 130 -2.91 8.15 7.69
C VAL A 130 -2.32 7.47 6.44
N ALA A 131 -1.01 7.56 6.22
CA ALA A 131 -0.34 6.87 5.11
C ALA A 131 -0.53 5.35 5.20
N ARG A 132 -0.46 4.76 6.40
CA ARG A 132 -0.75 3.35 6.63
C ARG A 132 -2.21 3.01 6.33
N MET A 133 -3.16 3.77 6.87
CA MET A 133 -4.60 3.57 6.59
C MET A 133 -4.91 3.65 5.08
N LEU A 134 -4.23 4.53 4.35
CA LEU A 134 -4.34 4.61 2.88
C LEU A 134 -3.80 3.38 2.17
N GLY A 135 -2.71 2.79 2.67
CA GLY A 135 -2.21 1.50 2.19
C GLY A 135 -3.23 0.37 2.37
N GLU A 136 -3.85 0.30 3.55
CA GLU A 136 -4.92 -0.66 3.86
C GLU A 136 -6.17 -0.43 2.99
N MET A 137 -6.62 0.83 2.88
CA MET A 137 -7.77 1.19 2.04
C MET A 137 -7.54 0.82 0.57
N ARG A 138 -6.33 1.04 0.05
CA ARG A 138 -5.94 0.64 -1.29
C ARG A 138 -5.99 -0.88 -1.47
N ASP A 139 -5.55 -1.63 -0.47
CA ASP A 139 -5.62 -3.10 -0.50
C ASP A 139 -7.08 -3.58 -0.48
N TYR A 140 -7.92 -3.05 0.40
CA TYR A 140 -9.35 -3.39 0.44
C TYR A 140 -10.07 -3.01 -0.84
N ALA A 141 -9.77 -1.86 -1.44
CA ALA A 141 -10.28 -1.48 -2.76
C ALA A 141 -9.92 -2.53 -3.84
N GLY A 142 -8.69 -3.02 -3.83
CA GLY A 142 -8.25 -4.10 -4.71
C GLY A 142 -8.95 -5.44 -4.42
N ARG A 143 -9.23 -5.77 -3.15
CA ARG A 143 -9.99 -6.97 -2.76
C ARG A 143 -11.44 -6.90 -3.24
N LEU A 144 -12.09 -5.74 -3.17
CA LEU A 144 -13.44 -5.55 -3.74
C LEU A 144 -13.46 -5.93 -5.22
N GLY A 145 -12.50 -5.40 -5.99
CA GLY A 145 -12.38 -5.79 -7.40
C GLY A 145 -12.13 -7.28 -7.58
N SER A 146 -11.29 -7.91 -6.74
CA SER A 146 -10.98 -9.34 -6.83
C SER A 146 -12.20 -10.24 -6.55
N HIS A 147 -13.05 -9.87 -5.57
CA HIS A 147 -14.29 -10.60 -5.30
C HIS A 147 -15.23 -10.60 -6.51
N LEU A 148 -15.35 -9.47 -7.22
CA LEU A 148 -16.15 -9.38 -8.44
C LEU A 148 -15.53 -10.18 -9.60
N VAL A 149 -14.21 -10.15 -9.74
CA VAL A 149 -13.49 -10.92 -10.77
C VAL A 149 -13.77 -12.41 -10.65
N ILE A 150 -13.88 -12.94 -9.45
CA ILE A 150 -14.23 -14.35 -9.22
C ILE A 150 -15.60 -14.67 -9.86
N ALA A 151 -16.63 -13.87 -9.55
CA ALA A 151 -17.98 -14.04 -10.09
C ALA A 151 -18.03 -13.85 -11.62
N ILE A 152 -17.32 -12.85 -12.16
CA ILE A 152 -17.20 -12.62 -13.61
C ILE A 152 -16.55 -13.82 -14.29
N ALA A 153 -15.46 -14.36 -13.74
CA ALA A 153 -14.74 -15.49 -14.29
C ALA A 153 -15.59 -16.78 -14.29
N GLN A 154 -16.43 -16.95 -13.28
CA GLN A 154 -17.34 -18.09 -13.14
C GLN A 154 -18.62 -17.96 -13.96
N MET A 155 -18.92 -16.74 -14.45
CA MET A 155 -20.22 -16.41 -15.10
C MET A 155 -21.41 -16.82 -14.22
N GLN A 156 -21.31 -16.56 -12.93
CA GLN A 156 -22.33 -16.87 -11.92
C GLN A 156 -22.49 -15.72 -10.94
N PRO A 157 -23.70 -15.51 -10.41
CA PRO A 157 -23.89 -14.55 -9.31
C PRO A 157 -22.99 -14.91 -8.12
N PRO A 158 -22.49 -13.91 -7.37
CA PRO A 158 -21.73 -14.19 -6.16
C PRO A 158 -22.53 -15.07 -5.19
N ARG A 159 -21.90 -16.14 -4.70
CA ARG A 159 -22.47 -17.00 -3.67
C ARG A 159 -22.66 -16.25 -2.35
N PRO A 160 -23.57 -16.64 -1.45
CA PRO A 160 -23.80 -15.94 -0.18
C PRO A 160 -22.51 -15.66 0.62
N ALA A 161 -21.57 -16.63 0.68
CA ALA A 161 -20.29 -16.45 1.37
C ALA A 161 -19.40 -15.39 0.68
N GLN A 162 -19.33 -15.41 -0.66
CA GLN A 162 -18.58 -14.41 -1.44
C GLN A 162 -19.19 -13.02 -1.28
N GLN A 163 -20.52 -12.93 -1.26
CA GLN A 163 -21.21 -11.67 -1.01
C GLN A 163 -20.94 -11.15 0.41
N ALA A 164 -20.96 -11.99 1.42
CA ALA A 164 -20.62 -11.62 2.79
C ALA A 164 -19.17 -11.08 2.89
N ALA A 165 -18.21 -11.77 2.26
CA ALA A 165 -16.81 -11.31 2.22
C ALA A 165 -16.64 -9.97 1.47
N PHE A 166 -17.39 -9.78 0.37
CA PHE A 166 -17.44 -8.52 -0.36
C PHE A 166 -17.98 -7.38 0.52
N GLU A 167 -19.14 -7.57 1.17
CA GLU A 167 -19.75 -6.53 2.03
C GLU A 167 -18.88 -6.23 3.25
N GLN A 168 -18.22 -7.21 3.84
CA GLN A 168 -17.25 -6.98 4.90
C GLN A 168 -16.08 -6.11 4.43
N THR A 169 -15.54 -6.41 3.24
CA THR A 169 -14.44 -5.63 2.64
C THR A 169 -14.90 -4.21 2.30
N ARG A 170 -16.12 -4.07 1.77
CA ARG A 170 -16.76 -2.78 1.47
C ARG A 170 -16.92 -1.94 2.74
N GLY A 171 -17.39 -2.55 3.82
CA GLY A 171 -17.51 -1.89 5.13
C GLY A 171 -16.18 -1.32 5.63
N ARG A 172 -15.07 -2.04 5.46
CA ARG A 172 -13.73 -1.55 5.83
C ARG A 172 -13.31 -0.31 5.03
N VAL A 173 -13.55 -0.29 3.71
CA VAL A 173 -13.28 0.89 2.88
C VAL A 173 -14.10 2.10 3.35
N LEU A 174 -15.42 1.89 3.56
CA LEU A 174 -16.33 2.95 4.00
C LEU A 174 -16.06 3.43 5.43
N GLN A 175 -15.46 2.61 6.29
CA GLN A 175 -15.03 3.00 7.62
C GLN A 175 -13.73 3.81 7.60
N LEU A 176 -12.78 3.46 6.73
CA LEU A 176 -11.48 4.14 6.66
C LEU A 176 -11.60 5.54 6.03
N TRP A 177 -12.43 5.68 4.99
CA TRP A 177 -12.49 6.94 4.25
C TRP A 177 -12.85 8.17 5.08
N PRO A 178 -13.88 8.20 5.94
CA PRO A 178 -14.19 9.35 6.77
C PRO A 178 -13.02 9.81 7.64
N LEU A 179 -12.26 8.86 8.20
CA LEU A 179 -11.10 9.15 9.05
C LEU A 179 -9.97 9.78 8.22
N ILE A 180 -9.66 9.18 7.06
CA ILE A 180 -8.64 9.67 6.15
C ILE A 180 -9.04 11.02 5.55
N GLY A 181 -10.28 11.15 5.06
CA GLY A 181 -10.82 12.35 4.42
C GLY A 181 -10.84 13.55 5.37
N GLN A 182 -11.17 13.34 6.64
CA GLN A 182 -11.08 14.38 7.66
C GLN A 182 -9.66 14.88 7.82
N GLN A 183 -8.67 13.99 7.91
CA GLN A 183 -7.26 14.37 8.03
C GLN A 183 -6.74 15.09 6.77
N ALA A 184 -7.15 14.61 5.59
CA ALA A 184 -6.77 15.23 4.34
C ALA A 184 -7.36 16.64 4.19
N SER A 185 -8.65 16.82 4.52
CA SER A 185 -9.34 18.12 4.39
C SER A 185 -8.88 19.17 5.40
N SER A 186 -8.44 18.73 6.59
CA SER A 186 -7.91 19.62 7.63
C SER A 186 -6.40 19.91 7.50
N SER A 187 -5.73 19.30 6.53
CA SER A 187 -4.30 19.53 6.30
C SER A 187 -4.03 20.95 5.83
N ARG A 188 -2.88 21.51 6.27
CA ARG A 188 -2.35 22.80 5.79
C ARG A 188 -1.55 22.65 4.49
N GLU A 189 -1.30 21.44 4.04
CA GLU A 189 -0.54 21.18 2.82
C GLU A 189 -1.49 21.08 1.62
N PRO A 190 -1.40 22.00 0.63
CA PRO A 190 -2.31 21.99 -0.53
C PRO A 190 -2.29 20.68 -1.31
N ALA A 191 -1.13 20.02 -1.41
CA ALA A 191 -0.96 18.74 -2.10
C ALA A 191 -1.80 17.61 -1.46
N ILE A 192 -1.87 17.57 -0.12
CA ILE A 192 -2.69 16.60 0.62
C ILE A 192 -4.18 16.88 0.40
N VAL A 193 -4.58 18.16 0.51
CA VAL A 193 -5.98 18.57 0.31
C VAL A 193 -6.47 18.22 -1.10
N GLU A 194 -5.68 18.52 -2.12
CA GLU A 194 -6.03 18.23 -3.52
C GLU A 194 -6.09 16.73 -3.79
N ALA A 195 -5.10 15.97 -3.30
CA ALA A 195 -5.12 14.51 -3.41
C ALA A 195 -6.31 13.88 -2.68
N GLY A 196 -6.72 14.44 -1.52
CA GLY A 196 -7.93 14.01 -0.81
C GLY A 196 -9.21 14.22 -1.62
N ARG A 197 -9.34 15.39 -2.28
CA ARG A 197 -10.46 15.65 -3.20
C ARG A 197 -10.45 14.70 -4.40
N ALA A 198 -9.29 14.33 -4.89
CA ALA A 198 -9.16 13.35 -5.96
C ALA A 198 -9.64 11.95 -5.52
N VAL A 199 -9.33 11.50 -4.29
CA VAL A 199 -9.86 10.23 -3.76
C VAL A 199 -11.39 10.27 -3.67
N GLU A 200 -11.96 11.35 -3.15
CA GLU A 200 -13.42 11.50 -3.07
C GLU A 200 -14.07 11.36 -4.45
N ARG A 201 -13.60 12.13 -5.42
CA ARG A 201 -14.16 12.15 -6.77
C ARG A 201 -13.90 10.86 -7.55
N ASP A 202 -12.63 10.43 -7.60
CA ASP A 202 -12.21 9.40 -8.55
C ASP A 202 -12.47 7.99 -8.00
N PHE A 203 -12.29 7.77 -6.67
CA PHE A 203 -12.48 6.46 -6.07
C PHE A 203 -13.83 6.31 -5.37
N ILE A 204 -14.19 7.22 -4.44
CA ILE A 204 -15.41 7.05 -3.64
C ILE A 204 -16.66 7.24 -4.51
N GLN A 205 -16.68 8.28 -5.35
CA GLN A 205 -17.82 8.53 -6.24
C GLN A 205 -17.72 7.71 -7.54
N GLY A 206 -16.53 7.60 -8.15
CA GLY A 206 -16.35 6.90 -9.42
C GLY A 206 -16.11 5.39 -9.25
N GLY A 207 -15.05 5.00 -8.56
CA GLY A 207 -14.64 3.61 -8.40
C GLY A 207 -15.68 2.75 -7.67
N MET A 208 -16.24 3.27 -6.55
CA MET A 208 -17.26 2.54 -5.80
C MET A 208 -18.57 2.43 -6.59
N ALA A 209 -18.95 3.45 -7.37
CA ALA A 209 -20.12 3.36 -8.25
C ALA A 209 -19.93 2.29 -9.35
N LEU A 210 -18.72 2.17 -9.93
CA LEU A 210 -18.40 1.11 -10.88
C LEU A 210 -18.48 -0.28 -10.23
N ILE A 211 -17.98 -0.43 -9.01
CA ILE A 211 -18.05 -1.67 -8.22
C ILE A 211 -19.51 -2.05 -7.95
N ASP A 212 -20.33 -1.10 -7.46
CA ASP A 212 -21.73 -1.32 -7.14
C ASP A 212 -22.56 -1.66 -8.40
N ALA A 213 -22.33 -0.95 -9.51
CA ALA A 213 -22.96 -1.24 -10.80
C ALA A 213 -22.58 -2.65 -11.32
N THR A 214 -21.31 -3.02 -11.21
CA THR A 214 -20.84 -4.36 -11.61
C THR A 214 -21.51 -5.45 -10.77
N LEU A 215 -21.56 -5.27 -9.44
CA LEU A 215 -22.23 -6.22 -8.56
C LEU A 215 -23.73 -6.37 -8.90
N ALA A 216 -24.41 -5.27 -9.20
CA ALA A 216 -25.83 -5.28 -9.61
C ALA A 216 -26.03 -6.05 -10.93
N ARG A 217 -25.16 -5.85 -11.93
CA ARG A 217 -25.17 -6.61 -13.18
C ARG A 217 -25.04 -8.11 -12.93
N LEU A 218 -24.04 -8.51 -12.15
CA LEU A 218 -23.79 -9.93 -11.83
C LEU A 218 -24.96 -10.58 -11.10
N ARG A 219 -25.62 -9.85 -10.16
CA ARG A 219 -26.83 -10.32 -9.47
C ARG A 219 -28.01 -10.54 -10.42
N ASN A 220 -28.10 -9.73 -11.47
CA ASN A 220 -29.14 -9.83 -12.48
C ASN A 220 -28.83 -10.82 -13.59
N GLY A 221 -27.74 -11.57 -13.50
CA GLY A 221 -27.33 -12.57 -14.51
C GLY A 221 -26.71 -11.96 -15.77
N ASP A 222 -26.29 -10.70 -15.71
CA ASP A 222 -25.55 -10.04 -16.80
C ASP A 222 -24.05 -10.27 -16.63
N PHE A 223 -23.50 -11.20 -17.39
CA PHE A 223 -22.09 -11.61 -17.39
C PHE A 223 -21.33 -11.14 -18.63
N ASP A 224 -21.83 -10.14 -19.35
CA ASP A 224 -21.16 -9.56 -20.51
C ASP A 224 -19.98 -8.64 -20.08
N LEU A 225 -19.12 -9.20 -19.25
CA LEU A 225 -17.88 -8.59 -18.75
C LEU A 225 -16.79 -9.66 -18.67
N THR A 226 -15.56 -9.26 -18.97
CA THR A 226 -14.39 -10.11 -18.75
C THR A 226 -13.60 -9.62 -17.53
N PRO A 227 -12.87 -10.52 -16.81
CA PRO A 227 -11.94 -10.09 -15.75
C PRO A 227 -10.95 -9.03 -16.22
N GLU A 228 -10.51 -9.11 -17.47
CA GLU A 228 -9.57 -8.15 -18.06
C GLU A 228 -10.21 -6.77 -18.28
N SER A 229 -11.42 -6.70 -18.88
CA SER A 229 -12.11 -5.43 -19.10
C SER A 229 -12.45 -4.75 -17.77
N PHE A 230 -12.99 -5.49 -16.80
CA PHE A 230 -13.27 -4.95 -15.47
C PHE A 230 -12.00 -4.45 -14.76
N THR A 231 -10.91 -5.23 -14.80
CA THR A 231 -9.64 -4.82 -14.19
C THR A 231 -9.07 -3.56 -14.86
N ARG A 232 -9.16 -3.45 -16.18
CA ARG A 232 -8.72 -2.26 -16.91
C ARG A 232 -9.50 -1.01 -16.49
N ASP A 233 -10.80 -1.16 -16.23
CA ASP A 233 -11.68 -0.03 -15.94
C ASP A 233 -11.61 0.38 -14.45
N ILE A 234 -11.43 -0.57 -13.51
CA ILE A 234 -11.38 -0.25 -12.07
C ILE A 234 -10.01 0.22 -11.56
N VAL A 235 -8.91 -0.32 -12.08
CA VAL A 235 -7.55 -0.03 -11.57
C VAL A 235 -7.19 1.46 -11.61
N PRO A 236 -7.54 2.25 -12.64
CA PRO A 236 -7.26 3.68 -12.67
C PRO A 236 -7.83 4.46 -11.47
N HIS A 237 -8.95 4.02 -10.89
CA HIS A 237 -9.56 4.65 -9.72
C HIS A 237 -8.71 4.51 -8.45
N PHE A 238 -7.86 3.50 -8.36
CA PHE A 238 -6.99 3.29 -7.20
C PHE A 238 -5.80 4.25 -7.15
N VAL A 239 -5.43 4.86 -8.28
CA VAL A 239 -4.30 5.79 -8.39
C VAL A 239 -4.49 7.02 -7.48
N ALA A 240 -5.72 7.47 -7.28
CA ALA A 240 -6.02 8.59 -6.39
C ALA A 240 -5.64 8.26 -4.93
N ILE A 241 -5.93 7.03 -4.46
CA ILE A 241 -5.58 6.56 -3.11
C ILE A 241 -4.05 6.53 -2.95
N GLU A 242 -3.34 6.02 -3.96
CA GLU A 242 -1.88 5.93 -3.95
C GLU A 242 -1.23 7.32 -3.91
N ARG A 243 -1.75 8.28 -4.67
CA ARG A 243 -1.27 9.68 -4.67
C ARG A 243 -1.46 10.36 -3.32
N LEU A 244 -2.62 10.15 -2.67
CA LEU A 244 -2.86 10.71 -1.34
C LEU A 244 -1.92 10.07 -0.31
N ARG A 245 -1.71 8.75 -0.37
CA ARG A 245 -0.74 8.05 0.47
C ARG A 245 0.66 8.65 0.30
N ASP A 246 1.10 8.81 -0.94
CA ASP A 246 2.43 9.34 -1.23
C ASP A 246 2.58 10.79 -0.75
N ALA A 247 1.53 11.61 -0.86
CA ALA A 247 1.54 12.97 -0.32
C ALA A 247 1.74 12.99 1.21
N PHE A 248 1.09 12.09 1.96
CA PHE A 248 1.30 11.95 3.41
C PHE A 248 2.70 11.42 3.74
N VAL A 249 3.20 10.45 2.99
CA VAL A 249 4.57 9.92 3.17
C VAL A 249 5.61 11.00 2.90
N ASP A 250 5.45 11.77 1.82
CA ASP A 250 6.37 12.85 1.46
C ASP A 250 6.34 13.98 2.53
N SER A 251 5.16 14.29 3.06
CA SER A 251 5.01 15.21 4.19
C SER A 251 5.76 14.70 5.42
N THR A 252 5.59 13.44 5.78
CA THR A 252 6.30 12.80 6.90
C THR A 252 7.81 12.92 6.73
N ILE A 253 8.34 12.65 5.53
CA ILE A 253 9.78 12.74 5.26
C ILE A 253 10.28 14.19 5.37
N ARG A 254 9.56 15.17 4.79
CA ARG A 254 9.94 16.58 4.89
C ARG A 254 9.98 17.07 6.35
N GLN A 255 9.01 16.68 7.17
CA GLN A 255 8.98 17.04 8.59
C GLN A 255 10.16 16.41 9.34
N LEU A 256 10.48 15.13 9.10
CA LEU A 256 11.64 14.47 9.69
C LEU A 256 12.95 15.18 9.33
N ASP A 257 13.13 15.52 8.05
CA ASP A 257 14.34 16.21 7.58
C ASP A 257 14.46 17.62 8.17
N ALA A 258 13.35 18.36 8.27
CA ALA A 258 13.33 19.68 8.92
C ALA A 258 13.67 19.59 10.41
N GLY A 259 13.13 18.59 11.13
CA GLY A 259 13.45 18.32 12.53
C GLY A 259 14.94 18.01 12.74
N ARG A 260 15.52 17.15 11.90
CA ARG A 260 16.96 16.81 11.94
C ARG A 260 17.84 18.03 11.67
N GLN A 261 17.50 18.85 10.67
CA GLN A 261 18.24 20.08 10.39
C GLN A 261 18.14 21.08 11.54
N GLY A 262 16.95 21.20 12.16
CA GLY A 262 16.75 22.05 13.34
C GLY A 262 17.62 21.60 14.51
N ALA A 263 17.64 20.30 14.81
CA ALA A 263 18.47 19.72 15.87
C ALA A 263 19.97 19.93 15.60
N GLN A 264 20.42 19.72 14.35
CA GLN A 264 21.83 19.98 13.98
C GLN A 264 22.23 21.45 14.16
N ARG A 265 21.38 22.41 13.75
CA ARG A 265 21.63 23.84 13.94
C ARG A 265 21.70 24.21 15.42
N ALA A 266 20.78 23.68 16.24
CA ALA A 266 20.77 23.86 17.67
C ALA A 266 22.06 23.33 18.32
N LEU A 267 22.52 22.14 17.90
CA LEU A 267 23.79 21.57 18.38
C LEU A 267 25.01 22.44 18.02
N VAL A 268 25.08 22.90 16.78
CA VAL A 268 26.19 23.81 16.34
C VAL A 268 26.18 25.11 17.14
N LEU A 269 25.01 25.73 17.31
CA LEU A 269 24.90 26.98 18.09
C LEU A 269 25.29 26.77 19.56
N ALA A 270 24.84 25.68 20.18
CA ALA A 270 25.21 25.34 21.55
C ALA A 270 26.72 25.09 21.68
N SER A 271 27.32 24.37 20.72
CA SER A 271 28.79 24.15 20.69
C SER A 271 29.59 25.45 20.55
N LEU A 272 29.14 26.35 19.67
CA LEU A 272 29.78 27.67 19.51
C LEU A 272 29.65 28.53 20.77
N ALA A 273 28.49 28.55 21.41
CA ALA A 273 28.28 29.27 22.67
C ALA A 273 29.19 28.73 23.79
N THR A 274 29.32 27.39 23.89
CA THR A 274 30.22 26.77 24.87
C THR A 274 31.69 27.15 24.61
N LEU A 275 32.12 27.07 23.34
CA LEU A 275 33.47 27.45 22.96
C LEU A 275 33.78 28.95 23.26
N LEU A 276 32.80 29.82 23.01
CA LEU A 276 32.92 31.24 23.31
C LEU A 276 33.04 31.47 24.83
N ALA A 277 32.21 30.81 25.63
CA ALA A 277 32.29 30.90 27.09
C ALA A 277 33.67 30.43 27.61
N LEU A 278 34.17 29.30 27.13
CA LEU A 278 35.51 28.79 27.48
C LEU A 278 36.62 29.77 27.06
N ALA A 279 36.51 30.38 25.89
CA ALA A 279 37.47 31.38 25.42
C ALA A 279 37.49 32.67 26.34
N VAL A 280 36.31 33.13 26.75
CA VAL A 280 36.17 34.26 27.68
C VAL A 280 36.77 33.90 29.05
N GLU A 281 36.46 32.73 29.60
CA GLU A 281 37.06 32.27 30.85
C GLU A 281 38.60 32.19 30.77
N LEU A 282 39.14 31.65 29.70
CA LEU A 282 40.57 31.57 29.47
C LEU A 282 41.22 32.96 29.41
N LEU A 283 40.58 33.90 28.71
CA LEU A 283 41.06 35.30 28.64
C LEU A 283 41.06 35.99 30.03
N LEU A 284 40.02 35.77 30.82
CA LEU A 284 39.93 36.29 32.18
C LEU A 284 41.02 35.72 33.09
N LEU A 285 41.29 34.39 33.00
CA LEU A 285 42.35 33.75 33.74
C LEU A 285 43.75 34.25 33.33
N LEU A 286 43.97 34.50 32.05
CA LEU A 286 45.24 35.04 31.57
C LEU A 286 45.46 36.52 32.02
N ALA A 287 44.38 37.33 31.95
CA ALA A 287 44.44 38.73 32.44
C ALA A 287 44.68 38.81 33.97
N GLY A 288 44.04 37.95 34.74
CA GLY A 288 44.25 37.92 36.21
C GLY A 288 45.63 37.41 36.68
N ARG A 289 46.38 36.74 35.78
CA ARG A 289 47.78 36.34 36.05
C ARG A 289 48.81 37.42 35.77
N GLN A 290 48.42 38.53 35.14
CA GLN A 290 49.30 39.70 34.83
C GLN A 290 49.15 40.81 35.82
N LEU A 291 48.24 40.75 36.77
CA LEU A 291 48.07 41.57 37.93
C LEU A 291 48.67 40.91 39.16
#